data_975614cb8bb44ad6c415aa228b67b37a
#
_entry.id   975614cb8bb44ad6c415aa228b67b37a
#
_cell.length_a   1.000
_cell.length_b   1.000
_cell.length_c   1.000
_cell.angle_alpha   90.00
_cell.angle_beta   90.00
_cell.angle_gamma   90.00
#
_symmetry.space_group_name_H-M   'P 1'
#
loop_
_entity.id
_entity.type
_entity.pdbx_description
1 polymer ?
#
loop_
_entity_poly.entity_id
_entity_poly.type
_entity_poly.pdbx_seq_one_letter_code
_entity_poly.pdbx_strand_id
1 'polypeptide(L)'
;MAKNNYRRKKNKYNNGMKFILGVGLVLIGLASILMLQGTKNSSASQPVSRSVTPVEVNYPAPELSLQNINGHSESLTDYQDQVVLVNNWATWCPPCKAEIPTLEAYYKTHKVNGFVIVGVEAGESQKDVLKFVQEHDMTYQVWFDLKNAATNAFHNENLPSSYVIDRKGIVRLAWVGEISQEMLEKYVTPLLTEN
;
A
#
# COMPACT_ATOMS: atom_id res chain seq x y z
N MET A 1 -38.12 -89.09 -0.03
CA MET A 1 -36.85 -88.45 -0.42
C MET A 1 -37.14 -87.06 -1.06
N ALA A 2 -37.19 -85.99 -0.28
CA ALA A 2 -37.37 -84.69 -0.80
C ALA A 2 -36.78 -83.63 0.18
N LYS A 3 -35.49 -83.45 0.18
CA LYS A 3 -34.80 -82.43 1.00
C LYS A 3 -33.51 -82.06 0.26
N ASN A 4 -33.51 -81.27 -0.80
CA ASN A 4 -32.24 -80.66 -1.25
C ASN A 4 -32.37 -79.47 -2.25
N ASN A 5 -33.54 -78.90 -2.48
CA ASN A 5 -33.63 -77.80 -3.45
C ASN A 5 -33.87 -76.39 -2.90
N TYR A 6 -33.90 -76.21 -1.58
CA TYR A 6 -34.24 -74.91 -1.01
C TYR A 6 -33.00 -74.04 -0.63
N ARG A 7 -31.81 -74.62 -0.63
CA ARG A 7 -30.59 -73.90 -0.17
C ARG A 7 -29.81 -73.12 -1.23
N ARG A 8 -30.11 -73.37 -2.52
CA ARG A 8 -29.32 -72.75 -3.61
C ARG A 8 -29.86 -71.38 -4.10
N LYS A 9 -31.08 -70.99 -3.75
CA LYS A 9 -31.67 -69.71 -4.20
C LYS A 9 -31.33 -68.50 -3.32
N LYS A 10 -30.91 -68.72 -2.08
CA LYS A 10 -30.63 -67.62 -1.13
C LYS A 10 -29.28 -66.90 -1.37
N ASN A 11 -28.33 -67.53 -2.03
CA ASN A 11 -26.98 -66.92 -2.16
C ASN A 11 -26.82 -65.99 -3.37
N LYS A 12 -27.73 -66.02 -4.36
CA LYS A 12 -27.60 -65.19 -5.54
C LYS A 12 -28.15 -63.76 -5.35
N TYR A 13 -29.04 -63.57 -4.41
CA TYR A 13 -29.65 -62.27 -4.12
C TYR A 13 -28.76 -61.36 -3.23
N ASN A 14 -27.99 -61.97 -2.34
CA ASN A 14 -27.13 -61.21 -1.39
C ASN A 14 -25.86 -60.61 -2.01
N ASN A 15 -25.38 -61.16 -3.16
CA ASN A 15 -24.17 -60.63 -3.78
C ASN A 15 -24.47 -59.41 -4.66
N GLY A 16 -25.64 -59.35 -5.33
CA GLY A 16 -26.06 -58.19 -6.12
C GLY A 16 -26.35 -56.96 -5.26
N MET A 17 -26.97 -57.18 -4.07
CA MET A 17 -27.31 -56.10 -3.16
C MET A 17 -26.06 -55.50 -2.47
N LYS A 18 -25.05 -56.31 -2.21
CA LYS A 18 -23.73 -55.82 -1.70
C LYS A 18 -22.94 -55.02 -2.74
N PHE A 19 -23.10 -55.39 -4.03
CA PHE A 19 -22.44 -54.67 -5.13
C PHE A 19 -23.10 -53.30 -5.38
N ILE A 20 -24.43 -53.20 -5.29
CA ILE A 20 -25.16 -51.93 -5.46
C ILE A 20 -24.88 -50.98 -4.28
N LEU A 21 -24.79 -51.50 -3.05
CA LEU A 21 -24.43 -50.69 -1.86
C LEU A 21 -22.98 -50.19 -1.94
N GLY A 22 -22.04 -50.99 -2.42
CA GLY A 22 -20.63 -50.63 -2.59
C GLY A 22 -20.43 -49.51 -3.62
N VAL A 23 -21.09 -49.61 -4.79
CA VAL A 23 -21.01 -48.61 -5.87
C VAL A 23 -21.67 -47.29 -5.45
N GLY A 24 -22.79 -47.36 -4.70
CA GLY A 24 -23.46 -46.15 -4.18
C GLY A 24 -22.58 -45.35 -3.20
N LEU A 25 -21.86 -46.01 -2.29
CA LEU A 25 -20.94 -45.36 -1.35
C LEU A 25 -19.71 -44.75 -2.02
N VAL A 26 -19.19 -45.38 -3.10
CA VAL A 26 -18.08 -44.82 -3.89
C VAL A 26 -18.50 -43.56 -4.64
N LEU A 27 -19.71 -43.57 -5.23
CA LEU A 27 -20.23 -42.37 -5.92
C LEU A 27 -20.55 -41.22 -5.00
N ILE A 28 -21.04 -41.47 -3.77
CA ILE A 28 -21.25 -40.46 -2.75
C ILE A 28 -19.91 -39.90 -2.25
N GLY A 29 -18.90 -40.73 -2.06
CA GLY A 29 -17.53 -40.34 -1.69
C GLY A 29 -16.87 -39.45 -2.74
N LEU A 30 -17.00 -39.79 -4.05
CA LEU A 30 -16.48 -38.96 -5.14
C LEU A 30 -17.20 -37.63 -5.30
N ALA A 31 -18.54 -37.59 -5.10
CA ALA A 31 -19.29 -36.34 -5.12
C ALA A 31 -18.91 -35.42 -3.97
N SER A 32 -18.64 -35.97 -2.77
CA SER A 32 -18.19 -35.21 -1.62
C SER A 32 -16.79 -34.60 -1.80
N ILE A 33 -15.87 -35.34 -2.47
CA ILE A 33 -14.53 -34.84 -2.78
C ILE A 33 -14.59 -33.73 -3.82
N LEU A 34 -15.46 -33.81 -4.82
CA LEU A 34 -15.67 -32.76 -5.83
C LEU A 34 -16.30 -31.50 -5.23
N MET A 35 -17.19 -31.61 -4.25
CA MET A 35 -17.75 -30.46 -3.54
C MET A 35 -16.74 -29.77 -2.61
N LEU A 36 -15.76 -30.50 -2.05
CA LEU A 36 -14.71 -29.90 -1.24
C LEU A 36 -13.63 -29.18 -2.08
N GLN A 37 -13.53 -29.45 -3.36
CA GLN A 37 -12.60 -28.76 -4.27
C GLN A 37 -13.19 -27.48 -4.90
N GLY A 38 -14.50 -27.26 -4.77
CA GLY A 38 -15.23 -26.16 -5.40
C GLY A 38 -15.21 -24.81 -4.66
N THR A 39 -14.60 -24.70 -3.47
CA THR A 39 -14.65 -23.47 -2.67
C THR A 39 -13.28 -22.95 -2.24
N LYS A 40 -12.30 -22.95 -3.16
CA LYS A 40 -11.09 -22.14 -2.99
C LYS A 40 -11.11 -20.89 -3.89
N ASN A 41 -12.26 -20.28 -4.06
CA ASN A 41 -12.31 -18.85 -4.36
C ASN A 41 -12.27 -18.09 -3.03
N SER A 42 -11.12 -18.17 -2.34
CA SER A 42 -10.73 -17.12 -1.44
C SER A 42 -10.45 -15.90 -2.33
N SER A 43 -11.48 -15.14 -2.64
CA SER A 43 -11.29 -13.72 -2.84
C SER A 43 -10.66 -13.22 -1.54
N ALA A 44 -9.35 -13.26 -1.45
CA ALA A 44 -8.63 -12.43 -0.53
C ALA A 44 -9.10 -11.02 -0.89
N SER A 45 -10.01 -10.49 -0.08
CA SER A 45 -10.30 -9.07 -0.05
C SER A 45 -8.94 -8.42 0.25
N GLN A 46 -8.26 -7.99 -0.81
CA GLN A 46 -7.13 -7.09 -0.64
C GLN A 46 -7.67 -5.94 0.21
N PRO A 47 -6.96 -5.54 1.26
CA PRO A 47 -7.35 -4.35 2.00
C PRO A 47 -7.51 -3.27 0.92
N VAL A 48 -8.72 -2.74 0.78
CA VAL A 48 -8.96 -1.59 -0.08
C VAL A 48 -8.13 -0.49 0.52
N SER A 49 -6.92 -0.30 0.00
CA SER A 49 -6.12 0.87 0.31
C SER A 49 -7.01 2.06 -0.03
N ARG A 50 -7.42 2.80 1.00
CA ARG A 50 -8.23 4.01 0.84
C ARG A 50 -7.31 5.11 0.37
N SER A 51 -6.77 4.93 -0.84
CA SER A 51 -5.97 5.97 -1.47
C SER A 51 -6.80 7.23 -1.66
N VAL A 52 -6.23 8.34 -1.27
CA VAL A 52 -6.82 9.65 -1.50
C VAL A 52 -6.56 10.11 -2.93
N THR A 53 -7.43 10.99 -3.42
CA THR A 53 -7.24 11.67 -4.72
C THR A 53 -6.63 13.03 -4.45
N PRO A 54 -5.48 13.39 -5.07
CA PRO A 54 -4.93 14.72 -5.00
C PRO A 54 -5.89 15.78 -5.51
N VAL A 55 -5.88 16.94 -4.86
CA VAL A 55 -6.63 18.14 -5.28
C VAL A 55 -5.68 19.08 -6.01
N GLU A 56 -6.08 19.56 -7.17
CA GLU A 56 -5.34 20.60 -7.88
C GLU A 56 -5.44 21.93 -7.15
N VAL A 57 -4.28 22.56 -6.96
CA VAL A 57 -4.15 23.89 -6.34
C VAL A 57 -3.16 24.72 -7.16
N ASN A 58 -3.07 26.02 -6.90
CA ASN A 58 -2.16 26.90 -7.62
C ASN A 58 -1.78 28.10 -6.75
N TYR A 59 -0.69 27.94 -5.96
CA TYR A 59 -0.16 29.02 -5.14
C TYR A 59 1.36 28.85 -4.97
N PRO A 60 2.12 29.92 -4.72
CA PRO A 60 3.56 29.85 -4.49
C PRO A 60 3.88 28.92 -3.32
N ALA A 61 4.93 28.10 -3.47
CA ALA A 61 5.44 27.33 -2.34
C ALA A 61 5.83 28.25 -1.17
N PRO A 62 5.49 27.89 0.07
CA PRO A 62 5.89 28.69 1.21
C PRO A 62 7.41 28.62 1.42
N GLU A 63 7.96 29.63 2.08
CA GLU A 63 9.32 29.55 2.59
C GLU A 63 9.38 28.52 3.71
N LEU A 64 10.19 27.49 3.52
CA LEU A 64 10.44 26.45 4.51
C LEU A 64 11.91 26.06 4.46
N SER A 65 12.59 26.20 5.61
CA SER A 65 13.97 25.76 5.81
C SER A 65 14.09 25.01 7.11
N LEU A 66 14.61 23.78 7.06
CA LEU A 66 14.73 22.88 8.21
C LEU A 66 16.09 22.17 8.18
N GLN A 67 16.45 21.52 9.28
CA GLN A 67 17.61 20.63 9.32
C GLN A 67 17.24 19.27 8.72
N ASN A 68 18.08 18.80 7.80
CA ASN A 68 17.96 17.45 7.28
C ASN A 68 18.55 16.41 8.25
N ILE A 69 18.37 15.13 7.91
CA ILE A 69 18.85 13.98 8.68
C ILE A 69 20.38 13.99 8.93
N ASN A 70 21.15 14.69 8.10
CA ASN A 70 22.62 14.82 8.20
C ASN A 70 23.03 16.07 9.02
N GLY A 71 22.08 16.82 9.57
CA GLY A 71 22.31 18.03 10.34
C GLY A 71 22.58 19.29 9.52
N HIS A 72 22.41 19.24 8.19
CA HIS A 72 22.53 20.41 7.32
C HIS A 72 21.20 21.14 7.23
N SER A 73 21.24 22.48 7.22
CA SER A 73 20.07 23.29 6.92
C SER A 73 19.81 23.26 5.42
N GLU A 74 18.60 22.91 5.04
CA GLU A 74 18.11 22.91 3.66
C GLU A 74 16.81 23.70 3.54
N SER A 75 16.54 24.23 2.36
CA SER A 75 15.36 25.02 2.04
C SER A 75 14.65 24.43 0.81
N LEU A 76 13.33 24.64 0.70
CA LEU A 76 12.61 24.29 -0.53
C LEU A 76 13.17 24.99 -1.77
N THR A 77 13.79 26.17 -1.59
CA THR A 77 14.46 26.91 -2.68
C THR A 77 15.72 26.23 -3.21
N ASP A 78 16.33 25.31 -2.46
CA ASP A 78 17.51 24.55 -2.91
C ASP A 78 17.16 23.51 -4.00
N TYR A 79 15.85 23.24 -4.18
CA TYR A 79 15.32 22.30 -5.16
C TYR A 79 14.68 22.98 -6.38
N GLN A 80 15.10 24.20 -6.71
CA GLN A 80 14.65 24.88 -7.93
C GLN A 80 14.90 24.01 -9.17
N ASP A 81 14.04 24.14 -10.17
CA ASP A 81 14.04 23.34 -11.40
C ASP A 81 13.74 21.83 -11.21
N GLN A 82 13.35 21.41 -10.00
CA GLN A 82 12.91 20.05 -9.70
C GLN A 82 11.42 20.04 -9.33
N VAL A 83 10.78 18.88 -9.50
CA VAL A 83 9.45 18.63 -8.95
C VAL A 83 9.62 18.05 -7.54
N VAL A 84 9.10 18.75 -6.54
CA VAL A 84 9.27 18.39 -5.13
C VAL A 84 7.95 17.92 -4.54
N LEU A 85 7.95 16.73 -3.97
CA LEU A 85 6.86 16.26 -3.11
C LEU A 85 7.27 16.48 -1.65
N VAL A 86 6.63 17.43 -0.98
CA VAL A 86 6.74 17.61 0.47
C VAL A 86 5.70 16.72 1.14
N ASN A 87 6.15 15.83 2.03
CA ASN A 87 5.29 14.90 2.76
C ASN A 87 5.49 15.09 4.25
N ASN A 88 4.47 15.59 4.94
CA ASN A 88 4.49 15.72 6.41
C ASN A 88 4.05 14.39 7.03
N TRP A 89 4.86 13.85 7.93
CA TRP A 89 4.65 12.53 8.50
C TRP A 89 5.17 12.42 9.95
N ALA A 90 4.87 11.28 10.62
CA ALA A 90 5.43 10.96 11.93
C ALA A 90 5.59 9.43 12.08
N THR A 91 6.52 9.00 12.96
CA THR A 91 6.78 7.56 13.17
C THR A 91 5.61 6.83 13.82
N TRP A 92 4.78 7.50 14.60
CA TRP A 92 3.60 6.96 15.28
C TRP A 92 2.32 6.98 14.42
N CYS A 93 2.36 7.56 13.21
CA CYS A 93 1.21 7.74 12.33
C CYS A 93 1.00 6.48 11.44
N PRO A 94 -0.06 5.66 11.65
CA PRO A 94 -0.24 4.43 10.88
C PRO A 94 -0.39 4.63 9.37
N PRO A 95 -1.19 5.58 8.84
CA PRO A 95 -1.29 5.80 7.40
C PRO A 95 0.01 6.33 6.80
N CYS A 96 0.82 7.10 7.58
CA CYS A 96 2.15 7.53 7.13
C CYS A 96 3.07 6.34 6.88
N LYS A 97 3.08 5.36 7.82
CA LYS A 97 3.87 4.11 7.63
C LYS A 97 3.41 3.32 6.42
N ALA A 98 2.11 3.28 6.17
CA ALA A 98 1.54 2.52 5.07
C ALA A 98 1.95 3.08 3.69
N GLU A 99 2.09 4.41 3.55
CA GLU A 99 2.46 5.03 2.28
C GLU A 99 3.97 5.05 1.98
N ILE A 100 4.85 4.92 2.99
CA ILE A 100 6.32 4.99 2.81
C ILE A 100 6.83 4.07 1.71
N PRO A 101 6.45 2.76 1.63
CA PRO A 101 6.92 1.89 0.56
C PRO A 101 6.50 2.38 -0.84
N THR A 102 5.31 2.97 -0.96
CA THR A 102 4.80 3.55 -2.20
C THR A 102 5.62 4.78 -2.61
N LEU A 103 5.85 5.70 -1.67
CA LEU A 103 6.65 6.90 -1.90
C LEU A 103 8.10 6.54 -2.27
N GLU A 104 8.70 5.58 -1.59
CA GLU A 104 10.05 5.11 -1.84
C GLU A 104 10.19 4.47 -3.23
N ALA A 105 9.24 3.64 -3.64
CA ALA A 105 9.22 3.02 -4.97
C ALA A 105 9.09 4.09 -6.06
N TYR A 106 8.18 5.04 -5.87
CA TYR A 106 7.96 6.15 -6.80
C TYR A 106 9.20 7.05 -6.90
N TYR A 107 9.82 7.41 -5.76
CA TYR A 107 11.05 8.19 -5.71
C TYR A 107 12.19 7.52 -6.48
N LYS A 108 12.44 6.22 -6.22
CA LYS A 108 13.51 5.47 -6.92
C LYS A 108 13.33 5.46 -8.42
N THR A 109 12.09 5.41 -8.90
CA THR A 109 11.76 5.40 -10.32
C THR A 109 11.99 6.76 -10.97
N HIS A 110 11.63 7.85 -10.28
CA HIS A 110 11.52 9.18 -10.90
C HIS A 110 12.63 10.16 -10.52
N LYS A 111 13.50 9.87 -9.53
CA LYS A 111 14.59 10.78 -9.11
C LYS A 111 15.55 11.18 -10.23
N VAL A 112 15.75 10.32 -11.21
CA VAL A 112 16.59 10.60 -12.39
C VAL A 112 15.97 11.66 -13.33
N ASN A 113 14.67 11.93 -13.18
CA ASN A 113 13.91 12.89 -13.96
C ASN A 113 13.73 14.24 -13.23
N GLY A 114 14.54 14.50 -12.20
CA GLY A 114 14.45 15.72 -11.40
C GLY A 114 13.26 15.72 -10.44
N PHE A 115 12.91 14.55 -9.90
CA PHE A 115 11.92 14.40 -8.83
C PHE A 115 12.59 14.22 -7.47
N VAL A 116 12.11 14.94 -6.48
CA VAL A 116 12.58 14.89 -5.10
C VAL A 116 11.40 14.67 -4.14
N ILE A 117 11.61 13.85 -3.10
CA ILE A 117 10.74 13.80 -1.95
C ILE A 117 11.48 14.40 -0.76
N VAL A 118 10.80 15.33 -0.06
CA VAL A 118 11.21 15.88 1.23
C VAL A 118 10.19 15.42 2.26
N GLY A 119 10.53 14.39 3.02
CA GLY A 119 9.73 13.93 4.15
C GLY A 119 9.98 14.80 5.36
N VAL A 120 9.01 15.61 5.75
CA VAL A 120 9.10 16.47 6.93
C VAL A 120 8.52 15.74 8.12
N GLU A 121 9.37 15.43 9.09
CA GLU A 121 8.98 14.69 10.28
C GLU A 121 8.49 15.64 11.38
N ALA A 122 7.35 15.32 11.99
CA ALA A 122 6.57 16.20 12.86
C ALA A 122 7.06 16.18 14.34
N GLY A 123 8.33 16.51 14.58
CA GLY A 123 8.80 16.95 15.92
C GLY A 123 9.20 15.86 16.90
N GLU A 124 9.53 14.65 16.44
CA GLU A 124 10.03 13.58 17.29
C GLU A 124 11.56 13.68 17.55
N SER A 125 12.07 12.84 18.44
CA SER A 125 13.51 12.83 18.71
C SER A 125 14.29 12.38 17.46
N GLN A 126 15.37 13.07 17.17
CA GLN A 126 16.25 12.72 16.04
C GLN A 126 16.68 11.25 16.06
N LYS A 127 16.95 10.70 17.25
CA LYS A 127 17.35 9.30 17.43
C LYS A 127 16.26 8.33 16.97
N ASP A 128 15.01 8.58 17.31
CA ASP A 128 13.89 7.70 16.98
C ASP A 128 13.58 7.77 15.48
N VAL A 129 13.64 8.96 14.89
CA VAL A 129 13.47 9.18 13.46
C VAL A 129 14.57 8.50 12.66
N LEU A 130 15.85 8.64 13.05
CA LEU A 130 16.97 7.97 12.39
C LEU A 130 16.82 6.45 12.39
N LYS A 131 16.41 5.89 13.52
CA LYS A 131 16.14 4.45 13.63
C LYS A 131 15.01 4.05 12.69
N PHE A 132 13.91 4.80 12.69
CA PHE A 132 12.76 4.53 11.83
C PHE A 132 13.12 4.58 10.33
N VAL A 133 13.87 5.59 9.91
CA VAL A 133 14.36 5.74 8.53
C VAL A 133 15.16 4.52 8.07
N GLN A 134 16.04 4.00 8.95
CA GLN A 134 16.83 2.79 8.69
C GLN A 134 15.95 1.54 8.62
N GLU A 135 15.00 1.39 9.54
CA GLU A 135 14.10 0.22 9.60
C GLU A 135 13.13 0.13 8.41
N HIS A 136 12.85 1.27 7.76
CA HIS A 136 11.93 1.36 6.60
C HIS A 136 12.64 1.62 5.27
N ASP A 137 13.98 1.51 5.23
CA ASP A 137 14.79 1.69 4.01
C ASP A 137 14.46 2.98 3.24
N MET A 138 14.17 4.08 3.96
CA MET A 138 13.87 5.38 3.36
C MET A 138 15.16 5.99 2.79
N THR A 139 15.15 6.31 1.48
CA THR A 139 16.32 6.86 0.78
C THR A 139 16.12 8.30 0.28
N TYR A 140 14.90 8.83 0.37
CA TYR A 140 14.62 10.24 0.08
C TYR A 140 14.99 11.14 1.27
N GLN A 141 14.99 12.47 1.04
CA GLN A 141 15.36 13.45 2.06
C GLN A 141 14.38 13.45 3.24
N VAL A 142 14.91 13.49 4.45
CA VAL A 142 14.13 13.65 5.68
C VAL A 142 14.59 14.87 6.42
N TRP A 143 13.64 15.75 6.77
CA TRP A 143 13.84 16.96 7.53
C TRP A 143 13.16 16.87 8.89
N PHE A 144 13.75 17.51 9.90
CA PHE A 144 13.21 17.56 11.25
C PHE A 144 12.45 18.86 11.50
N ASP A 145 11.17 18.75 11.83
CA ASP A 145 10.32 19.91 12.14
C ASP A 145 9.99 19.99 13.64
N LEU A 146 10.98 20.33 14.46
CA LEU A 146 10.83 20.46 15.92
C LEU A 146 9.90 21.61 16.36
N LYS A 147 9.51 22.50 15.47
CA LYS A 147 8.75 23.72 15.77
C LYS A 147 7.44 23.85 15.00
N ASN A 148 7.00 22.79 14.36
CA ASN A 148 5.81 22.78 13.50
C ASN A 148 5.87 23.85 12.38
N ALA A 149 7.07 24.10 11.84
CA ALA A 149 7.25 25.11 10.79
C ALA A 149 6.51 24.72 9.50
N ALA A 150 6.53 23.43 9.12
CA ALA A 150 5.79 22.93 7.96
C ALA A 150 4.27 23.04 8.16
N THR A 151 3.77 22.67 9.37
CA THR A 151 2.36 22.85 9.74
C THR A 151 1.91 24.30 9.56
N ASN A 152 2.74 25.24 10.04
CA ASN A 152 2.46 26.67 9.92
C ASN A 152 2.55 27.16 8.47
N ALA A 153 3.56 26.69 7.71
CA ALA A 153 3.79 27.09 6.33
C ALA A 153 2.66 26.62 5.37
N PHE A 154 2.20 25.39 5.56
CA PHE A 154 1.13 24.80 4.75
C PHE A 154 -0.28 24.91 5.36
N HIS A 155 -0.40 25.50 6.56
CA HIS A 155 -1.66 25.67 7.32
C HIS A 155 -2.44 24.35 7.49
N ASN A 156 -1.74 23.25 7.78
CA ASN A 156 -2.34 21.93 7.90
C ASN A 156 -1.65 21.07 8.96
N GLU A 157 -2.42 20.63 9.96
CA GLU A 157 -1.96 19.80 11.08
C GLU A 157 -2.19 18.29 10.87
N ASN A 158 -2.86 17.90 9.76
CA ASN A 158 -3.19 16.51 9.53
C ASN A 158 -2.00 15.72 8.98
N LEU A 159 -1.88 14.45 9.38
CA LEU A 159 -0.85 13.52 8.92
C LEU A 159 -1.47 12.24 8.31
N PRO A 160 -0.89 11.72 7.23
CA PRO A 160 0.08 12.40 6.38
C PRO A 160 -0.59 13.52 5.57
N SER A 161 0.17 14.55 5.25
CA SER A 161 -0.26 15.55 4.28
C SER A 161 0.85 15.82 3.27
N SER A 162 0.49 15.95 2.00
CA SER A 162 1.46 16.06 0.93
C SER A 162 1.13 17.20 -0.02
N TYR A 163 2.19 17.79 -0.56
CA TYR A 163 2.16 18.93 -1.47
C TYR A 163 3.14 18.70 -2.59
N VAL A 164 2.72 18.85 -3.85
CA VAL A 164 3.63 18.77 -4.99
C VAL A 164 3.89 20.16 -5.54
N ILE A 165 5.16 20.52 -5.56
CA ILE A 165 5.68 21.80 -6.04
C ILE A 165 6.29 21.55 -7.42
N ASP A 166 5.90 22.33 -8.41
CA ASP A 166 6.47 22.25 -9.76
C ASP A 166 7.84 22.95 -9.85
N ARG A 167 8.51 22.84 -11.02
CA ARG A 167 9.83 23.44 -11.28
C ARG A 167 9.87 24.97 -11.14
N LYS A 168 8.70 25.62 -11.15
CA LYS A 168 8.55 27.08 -11.01
C LYS A 168 8.31 27.51 -9.57
N GLY A 169 8.32 26.56 -8.62
CA GLY A 169 8.05 26.82 -7.21
C GLY A 169 6.58 27.04 -6.88
N ILE A 170 5.67 26.51 -7.71
CA ILE A 170 4.22 26.61 -7.50
C ILE A 170 3.70 25.28 -6.95
N VAL A 171 2.95 25.30 -5.85
CA VAL A 171 2.23 24.12 -5.36
C VAL A 171 1.07 23.84 -6.33
N ARG A 172 1.10 22.65 -6.95
CA ARG A 172 0.15 22.22 -7.96
C ARG A 172 -0.86 21.19 -7.47
N LEU A 173 -0.46 20.39 -6.48
CA LEU A 173 -1.28 19.34 -5.92
C LEU A 173 -1.16 19.35 -4.40
N ALA A 174 -2.26 19.01 -3.70
CA ALA A 174 -2.28 18.81 -2.26
C ALA A 174 -3.25 17.69 -1.89
N TRP A 175 -2.93 16.92 -0.83
CA TRP A 175 -3.85 15.92 -0.28
C TRP A 175 -3.53 15.62 1.18
N VAL A 176 -4.49 15.00 1.88
CA VAL A 176 -4.35 14.49 3.24
C VAL A 176 -4.74 13.01 3.26
N GLY A 177 -3.88 12.18 3.82
CA GLY A 177 -4.05 10.74 3.90
C GLY A 177 -3.13 9.96 2.97
N GLU A 178 -3.17 8.63 3.08
CA GLU A 178 -2.35 7.68 2.31
C GLU A 178 -2.62 7.77 0.80
N ILE A 179 -1.55 7.79 0.01
CA ILE A 179 -1.62 7.80 -1.46
C ILE A 179 -1.15 6.48 -2.06
N SER A 180 -1.80 6.04 -3.12
CA SER A 180 -1.38 4.86 -3.89
C SER A 180 -0.43 5.21 -5.04
N GLN A 181 0.31 4.20 -5.51
CA GLN A 181 1.15 4.31 -6.70
C GLN A 181 0.36 4.79 -7.92
N GLU A 182 -0.86 4.27 -8.11
CA GLU A 182 -1.74 4.68 -9.22
C GLU A 182 -2.05 6.18 -9.19
N MET A 183 -2.31 6.75 -8.01
CA MET A 183 -2.60 8.17 -7.87
C MET A 183 -1.35 9.03 -8.11
N LEU A 184 -0.18 8.59 -7.63
CA LEU A 184 1.09 9.27 -7.95
C LEU A 184 1.35 9.28 -9.45
N GLU A 185 1.21 8.13 -10.12
CA GLU A 185 1.42 8.04 -11.57
C GLU A 185 0.42 8.90 -12.35
N LYS A 186 -0.83 8.94 -11.92
CA LYS A 186 -1.89 9.69 -12.60
C LYS A 186 -1.73 11.20 -12.46
N TYR A 187 -1.37 11.68 -11.28
CA TYR A 187 -1.42 13.11 -10.96
C TYR A 187 -0.04 13.78 -10.88
N VAL A 188 0.99 13.08 -10.40
CA VAL A 188 2.34 13.65 -10.22
C VAL A 188 3.22 13.46 -11.45
N THR A 189 3.17 12.28 -12.08
CA THR A 189 4.00 11.98 -13.26
C THR A 189 3.82 12.99 -14.40
N PRO A 190 2.63 13.55 -14.72
CA PRO A 190 2.50 14.59 -15.72
C PRO A 190 3.36 15.83 -15.44
N LEU A 191 3.50 16.24 -14.18
CA LEU A 191 4.31 17.42 -13.78
C LEU A 191 5.81 17.20 -14.02
N LEU A 192 6.27 15.93 -14.07
CA LEU A 192 7.68 15.60 -14.36
C LEU A 192 8.03 15.81 -15.82
N THR A 193 7.07 15.83 -16.72
CA THR A 193 7.23 15.99 -18.17
C THR A 193 6.91 17.41 -18.65
N GLU A 194 6.32 18.25 -17.81
CA GLU A 194 6.09 19.67 -18.09
C GLU A 194 7.43 20.45 -18.02
N ASN A 195 7.70 21.27 -19.04
CA ASN A 195 8.89 22.15 -19.13
C ASN A 195 8.56 23.56 -18.60
#